data_b84365118054aed04c647fa8ccd7b4a4
#
_entry.id   b84365118054aed04c647fa8ccd7b4a4
#
_cell.length_a   1.000
_cell.length_b   1.000
_cell.length_c   1.000
_cell.angle_alpha   90.00
_cell.angle_beta   90.00
_cell.angle_gamma   90.00
#
_symmetry.space_group_name_H-M   'P 1'
#
loop_
_entity.id
_entity.type
_entity.pdbx_description
1 polymer ?
#
loop_
_entity_poly.entity_id
_entity_poly.type
_entity_poly.pdbx_seq_one_letter_code
_entity_poly.pdbx_strand_id
1 'polypeptide(L)'
;MLAVFNDGSMKAYLSDAHTAQEYLDMGATDVFAFGPILVSDGQPGAHMGDDTYYHYREPRCALGMIAPYHYIILTVKGRVKESKGVYFDWLADKMLEKGAVEALNLDGGGTVALVFMGEILNKTGKTMRDITSIIGFGQYE
;
A
#
# COMPACT_ATOMS: atom_id res chain seq x y z
N MET A 1 6.73 -6.79 -2.60
CA MET A 1 5.50 -7.46 -3.05
C MET A 1 4.56 -7.67 -1.89
N LEU A 2 3.25 -7.64 -2.12
CA LEU A 2 2.21 -8.04 -1.14
C LEU A 2 1.31 -9.08 -1.82
N ALA A 3 1.38 -10.31 -1.36
CA ALA A 3 0.53 -11.40 -1.84
C ALA A 3 -0.77 -11.46 -1.02
N VAL A 4 -1.88 -11.73 -1.68
CA VAL A 4 -3.20 -11.98 -1.10
C VAL A 4 -3.57 -13.43 -1.36
N PHE A 5 -4.13 -14.10 -0.38
CA PHE A 5 -4.46 -15.52 -0.42
C PHE A 5 -5.96 -15.76 -0.30
N ASN A 6 -6.41 -16.94 -0.74
CA ASN A 6 -7.82 -17.35 -0.71
C ASN A 6 -8.47 -17.33 0.68
N ASP A 7 -7.67 -17.48 1.73
CA ASP A 7 -8.15 -17.41 3.13
C ASP A 7 -8.27 -15.97 3.65
N GLY A 8 -8.10 -14.99 2.77
CA GLY A 8 -8.14 -13.57 3.11
C GLY A 8 -6.89 -13.07 3.81
N SER A 9 -5.85 -13.87 3.94
CA SER A 9 -4.58 -13.40 4.49
C SER A 9 -3.77 -12.62 3.46
N MET A 10 -2.86 -11.78 3.94
CA MET A 10 -1.85 -11.10 3.14
C MET A 10 -0.47 -11.35 3.74
N LYS A 11 0.54 -11.42 2.88
CA LYS A 11 1.95 -11.51 3.30
C LYS A 11 2.83 -10.65 2.42
N ALA A 12 3.69 -9.87 3.08
CA ALA A 12 4.69 -9.06 2.40
C ALA A 12 5.98 -9.87 2.15
N TYR A 13 6.52 -9.74 0.94
CA TYR A 13 7.73 -10.41 0.48
C TYR A 13 8.67 -9.43 -0.20
N LEU A 14 9.97 -9.69 -0.16
CA LEU A 14 10.93 -8.99 -1.01
C LEU A 14 10.63 -9.28 -2.50
N SER A 15 11.05 -8.38 -3.38
CA SER A 15 10.69 -8.45 -4.81
C SER A 15 11.25 -9.68 -5.54
N ASP A 16 12.30 -10.26 -5.01
CA ASP A 16 13.02 -11.42 -5.54
C ASP A 16 12.80 -12.71 -4.74
N ALA A 17 11.90 -12.69 -3.76
CA ALA A 17 11.67 -13.84 -2.89
C ALA A 17 11.03 -15.02 -3.62
N HIS A 18 10.13 -14.76 -4.56
CA HIS A 18 9.37 -15.80 -5.26
C HIS A 18 9.12 -15.43 -6.71
N THR A 19 9.06 -16.43 -7.57
CA THR A 19 8.58 -16.33 -8.95
C THR A 19 7.06 -16.26 -8.98
N ALA A 20 6.49 -15.86 -10.10
CA ALA A 20 5.03 -15.83 -10.29
C ALA A 20 4.40 -17.24 -10.09
N GLN A 21 5.08 -18.30 -10.54
CA GLN A 21 4.60 -19.67 -10.39
C GLN A 21 4.59 -20.08 -8.91
N GLU A 22 5.62 -19.75 -8.14
CA GLU A 22 5.67 -20.05 -6.71
C GLU A 22 4.55 -19.35 -5.94
N TYR A 23 4.20 -18.08 -6.27
CA TYR A 23 3.04 -17.41 -5.67
C TYR A 23 1.74 -18.15 -5.97
N LEU A 24 1.54 -18.62 -7.20
CA LEU A 24 0.37 -19.44 -7.57
C LEU A 24 0.34 -20.76 -6.80
N ASP A 25 1.48 -21.45 -6.69
CA ASP A 25 1.60 -22.73 -5.98
C ASP A 25 1.35 -22.55 -4.47
N MET A 26 1.66 -21.40 -3.90
CA MET A 26 1.33 -21.00 -2.53
C MET A 26 -0.15 -20.64 -2.34
N GLY A 27 -0.93 -20.53 -3.41
CA GLY A 27 -2.35 -20.18 -3.39
C GLY A 27 -2.64 -18.69 -3.35
N ALA A 28 -1.70 -17.86 -3.80
CA ALA A 28 -1.96 -16.44 -3.95
C ALA A 28 -2.99 -16.18 -5.06
N THR A 29 -3.97 -15.34 -4.77
CA THR A 29 -4.97 -14.86 -5.73
C THR A 29 -4.52 -13.59 -6.45
N ASP A 30 -3.81 -12.74 -5.71
CA ASP A 30 -3.29 -11.48 -6.21
C ASP A 30 -1.90 -11.21 -5.63
N VAL A 31 -1.07 -10.53 -6.40
CA VAL A 31 0.24 -10.05 -5.93
C VAL A 31 0.42 -8.60 -6.37
N PHE A 32 0.50 -7.71 -5.41
CA PHE A 32 0.75 -6.30 -5.66
C PHE A 32 2.25 -5.99 -5.56
N ALA A 33 2.75 -5.32 -6.58
CA ALA A 33 4.13 -4.84 -6.62
C ALA A 33 4.16 -3.34 -6.32
N PHE A 34 5.12 -2.92 -5.60
CA PHE A 34 5.67 -1.58 -5.46
C PHE A 34 6.67 -1.58 -4.29
N GLY A 35 6.35 -0.92 -3.20
CA GLY A 35 7.21 -0.88 -2.00
C GLY A 35 7.51 0.53 -1.53
N PRO A 36 8.17 0.66 -0.41
CA PRO A 36 8.74 -0.42 0.42
C PRO A 36 7.68 -1.25 1.16
N ILE A 37 8.12 -2.35 1.76
CA ILE A 37 7.37 -3.05 2.81
C ILE A 37 7.34 -2.12 4.03
N LEU A 38 6.14 -1.76 4.46
CA LEU A 38 5.94 -0.85 5.61
C LEU A 38 5.86 -1.62 6.92
N VAL A 39 5.15 -2.75 6.88
CA VAL A 39 4.96 -3.64 8.04
C VAL A 39 5.10 -5.07 7.56
N SER A 40 5.80 -5.90 8.33
CA SER A 40 5.88 -7.34 8.16
C SER A 40 5.86 -8.02 9.53
N ASP A 41 4.97 -9.00 9.71
CA ASP A 41 4.78 -9.72 10.97
C ASP A 41 4.54 -8.77 12.18
N GLY A 42 3.81 -7.68 11.97
CA GLY A 42 3.52 -6.69 13.01
C GLY A 42 4.71 -5.85 13.45
N GLN A 43 5.80 -5.85 12.68
CA GLN A 43 7.00 -5.05 12.94
C GLN A 43 7.25 -4.09 11.76
N PRO A 44 7.96 -2.97 11.98
CA PRO A 44 8.39 -2.10 10.89
C PRO A 44 9.15 -2.90 9.83
N GLY A 45 8.85 -2.63 8.57
CA GLY A 45 9.52 -3.29 7.45
C GLY A 45 11.02 -3.04 7.47
N ALA A 46 11.78 -4.09 7.19
CA ALA A 46 13.22 -3.96 6.95
C ALA A 46 13.47 -3.11 5.69
N HIS A 47 14.57 -2.40 5.60
CA HIS A 47 14.99 -1.60 4.43
C HIS A 47 14.17 -0.31 4.17
N MET A 48 13.40 0.18 5.12
CA MET A 48 12.91 1.55 5.05
C MET A 48 14.07 2.51 5.33
N GLY A 49 14.54 3.23 4.32
CA GLY A 49 15.58 4.25 4.48
C GLY A 49 16.84 4.09 3.64
N ASP A 50 16.96 3.00 2.90
CA ASP A 50 18.19 2.71 2.13
C ASP A 50 18.28 3.45 0.78
N ASP A 51 17.21 4.14 0.34
CA ASP A 51 17.15 4.85 -0.94
C ASP A 51 16.78 6.33 -0.74
N THR A 52 17.29 7.20 -1.63
CA THR A 52 17.01 8.64 -1.66
C THR A 52 15.52 8.98 -1.78
N TYR A 53 14.72 8.11 -2.39
CA TYR A 53 13.26 8.26 -2.47
C TYR A 53 12.57 8.26 -1.10
N TYR A 54 13.17 7.66 -0.10
CA TYR A 54 12.61 7.59 1.26
C TYR A 54 12.63 8.93 1.99
N HIS A 55 13.48 9.87 1.54
CA HIS A 55 13.69 11.16 2.18
C HIS A 55 12.76 12.27 1.68
N TYR A 56 11.79 11.97 0.83
CA TYR A 56 10.85 12.97 0.33
C TYR A 56 9.45 12.78 0.91
N ARG A 57 8.86 13.92 1.30
CA ARG A 57 7.43 13.98 1.61
C ARG A 57 6.64 13.97 0.33
N GLU A 58 5.78 12.96 0.19
CA GLU A 58 4.95 12.78 -0.99
C GLU A 58 3.55 12.34 -0.60
N PRO A 59 2.53 12.53 -1.47
CA PRO A 59 1.28 11.79 -1.37
C PRO A 59 1.59 10.29 -1.37
N ARG A 60 0.99 9.55 -0.46
CA ARG A 60 1.26 8.11 -0.29
C ARG A 60 -0.03 7.31 -0.27
N CYS A 61 0.07 6.06 -0.66
CA CYS A 61 -0.99 5.07 -0.55
C CYS A 61 -0.40 3.78 0.01
N ALA A 62 -1.03 3.22 1.01
CA ALA A 62 -0.65 1.94 1.60
C ALA A 62 -1.85 1.00 1.67
N LEU A 63 -1.60 -0.26 1.41
CA LEU A 63 -2.52 -1.37 1.64
C LEU A 63 -1.91 -2.31 2.66
N GLY A 64 -2.71 -2.79 3.60
CA GLY A 64 -2.27 -3.76 4.59
C GLY A 64 -3.43 -4.58 5.16
N MET A 65 -3.06 -5.51 6.00
CA MET A 65 -3.96 -6.42 6.69
C MET A 65 -3.81 -6.28 8.21
N ILE A 66 -4.93 -6.24 8.91
CA ILE A 66 -5.00 -6.31 10.37
C ILE A 66 -5.22 -7.77 10.80
N ALA A 67 -6.09 -8.48 10.10
CA ALA A 67 -6.38 -9.90 10.22
C ALA A 67 -6.93 -10.41 8.88
N PRO A 68 -7.00 -11.72 8.63
CA PRO A 68 -7.65 -12.25 7.44
C PRO A 68 -9.02 -11.62 7.20
N TYR A 69 -9.29 -11.19 5.97
CA TYR A 69 -10.49 -10.43 5.55
C TYR A 69 -10.69 -9.07 6.24
N HIS A 70 -9.72 -8.61 7.03
CA HIS A 70 -9.76 -7.29 7.65
C HIS A 70 -8.59 -6.44 7.16
N TYR A 71 -8.84 -5.62 6.16
CA TYR A 71 -7.83 -4.83 5.47
C TYR A 71 -7.86 -3.36 5.87
N ILE A 72 -6.75 -2.69 5.68
CA ILE A 72 -6.61 -1.26 5.89
C ILE A 72 -6.02 -0.61 4.65
N ILE A 73 -6.64 0.47 4.21
CA ILE A 73 -6.11 1.35 3.17
C ILE A 73 -5.87 2.71 3.80
N LEU A 74 -4.66 3.21 3.63
CA LEU A 74 -4.28 4.53 4.11
C LEU A 74 -3.78 5.37 2.93
N THR A 75 -4.48 6.48 2.65
CA THR A 75 -4.04 7.46 1.67
C THR A 75 -3.70 8.79 2.35
N VAL A 76 -2.61 9.40 1.93
CA VAL A 76 -2.14 10.68 2.45
C VAL A 76 -2.08 11.71 1.33
N LYS A 77 -2.78 12.83 1.54
CA LYS A 77 -2.71 13.99 0.63
C LYS A 77 -1.29 14.57 0.63
N GLY A 78 -0.89 15.16 -0.47
CA GLY A 78 0.37 15.88 -0.53
C GLY A 78 0.43 16.81 -1.73
N ARG A 79 1.51 17.61 -1.80
CA ARG A 79 1.72 18.61 -2.85
C ARG A 79 0.60 19.67 -2.91
N VAL A 80 -0.09 19.90 -1.79
CA VAL A 80 -1.13 20.92 -1.60
C VAL A 80 -0.76 21.81 -0.42
N LYS A 81 -1.41 22.96 -0.29
CA LYS A 81 -1.10 23.94 0.76
C LYS A 81 -1.24 23.34 2.17
N GLU A 82 -2.25 22.49 2.36
CA GLU A 82 -2.61 21.87 3.63
C GLU A 82 -1.75 20.65 3.98
N SER A 83 -1.08 20.05 2.99
CA SER A 83 -0.25 18.87 3.18
C SER A 83 0.87 18.80 2.16
N LYS A 84 2.09 18.66 2.66
CA LYS A 84 3.26 18.35 1.81
C LYS A 84 3.38 16.87 1.48
N GLY A 85 2.59 16.01 2.14
CA GLY A 85 2.76 14.56 2.14
C GLY A 85 3.57 14.08 3.33
N VAL A 86 3.93 12.80 3.34
CA VAL A 86 4.64 12.13 4.44
C VAL A 86 5.82 11.31 3.96
N TYR A 87 6.72 11.02 4.89
CA TYR A 87 7.79 10.03 4.74
C TYR A 87 7.25 8.61 4.94
N PHE A 88 8.01 7.62 4.53
CA PHE A 88 7.62 6.21 4.70
C PHE A 88 7.59 5.77 6.17
N ASP A 89 8.52 6.25 7.00
CA ASP A 89 8.54 5.95 8.43
C ASP A 89 7.20 6.34 9.08
N TRP A 90 6.73 7.56 8.80
CA TRP A 90 5.44 8.01 9.30
C TRP A 90 4.28 7.14 8.81
N LEU A 91 4.34 6.69 7.53
CA LEU A 91 3.30 5.85 6.95
C LEU A 91 3.30 4.46 7.61
N ALA A 92 4.47 3.88 7.85
CA ALA A 92 4.63 2.62 8.55
C ALA A 92 4.14 2.70 10.00
N ASP A 93 4.54 3.75 10.73
CA ASP A 93 4.07 3.99 12.10
C ASP A 93 2.54 4.08 12.15
N LYS A 94 1.91 4.75 11.18
CA LYS A 94 0.46 4.85 11.12
C LYS A 94 -0.23 3.53 10.79
N MET A 95 0.36 2.70 9.94
CA MET A 95 -0.15 1.36 9.67
C MET A 95 -0.07 0.48 10.92
N LEU A 96 1.06 0.51 11.64
CA LEU A 96 1.24 -0.20 12.91
C LEU A 96 0.27 0.30 13.99
N GLU A 97 0.11 1.62 14.15
CA GLU A 97 -0.84 2.23 15.10
C GLU A 97 -2.29 1.76 14.85
N LYS A 98 -2.62 1.48 13.59
CA LYS A 98 -3.92 0.95 13.18
C LYS A 98 -4.03 -0.57 13.30
N GLY A 99 -2.98 -1.23 13.75
CA GLY A 99 -2.96 -2.67 13.98
C GLY A 99 -2.61 -3.52 12.76
N ALA A 100 -2.04 -2.92 11.70
CA ALA A 100 -1.59 -3.69 10.56
C ALA A 100 -0.48 -4.68 10.96
N VAL A 101 -0.61 -5.93 10.52
CA VAL A 101 0.41 -6.97 10.67
C VAL A 101 1.22 -7.16 9.40
N GLU A 102 0.65 -6.83 8.26
CA GLU A 102 1.31 -6.77 6.95
C GLU A 102 0.91 -5.47 6.25
N ALA A 103 1.84 -4.76 5.63
CA ALA A 103 1.53 -3.58 4.84
C ALA A 103 2.60 -3.28 3.78
N LEU A 104 2.15 -2.86 2.61
CA LEU A 104 2.98 -2.43 1.49
C LEU A 104 2.60 -0.99 1.09
N ASN A 105 3.61 -0.16 0.79
CA ASN A 105 3.35 1.08 0.08
C ASN A 105 3.07 0.77 -1.40
N LEU A 106 2.02 1.38 -1.92
CA LEU A 106 1.67 1.35 -3.34
C LEU A 106 2.22 2.59 -4.05
N ASP A 107 2.02 2.70 -5.37
CA ASP A 107 2.43 3.90 -6.11
C ASP A 107 1.84 5.16 -5.46
N GLY A 108 2.61 6.23 -5.53
CA GLY A 108 2.37 7.47 -4.82
C GLY A 108 2.31 8.70 -5.71
N GLY A 109 2.44 9.88 -5.10
CA GLY A 109 2.49 11.12 -5.86
C GLY A 109 1.18 11.44 -6.58
N GLY A 110 1.23 11.63 -7.91
CA GLY A 110 0.07 12.01 -8.72
C GLY A 110 -0.91 10.88 -9.04
N THR A 111 -0.59 9.64 -8.67
CA THR A 111 -1.45 8.47 -8.89
C THR A 111 -2.31 8.12 -7.65
N VAL A 112 -2.04 8.76 -6.51
CA VAL A 112 -2.79 8.49 -5.28
C VAL A 112 -4.23 8.97 -5.42
N ALA A 113 -5.16 8.01 -5.43
CA ALA A 113 -6.58 8.28 -5.39
C ALA A 113 -7.30 7.27 -4.51
N LEU A 114 -8.16 7.75 -3.64
CA LEU A 114 -9.15 6.97 -2.91
C LEU A 114 -10.53 7.41 -3.39
N VAL A 115 -11.24 6.49 -4.01
CA VAL A 115 -12.61 6.72 -4.49
C VAL A 115 -13.57 5.96 -3.58
N PHE A 116 -14.58 6.63 -3.09
CA PHE A 116 -15.64 6.02 -2.30
C PHE A 116 -17.00 6.55 -2.79
N MET A 117 -17.91 5.64 -3.11
CA MET A 117 -19.24 5.96 -3.63
C MET A 117 -19.21 6.93 -4.85
N GLY A 118 -18.23 6.77 -5.72
CA GLY A 118 -18.06 7.61 -6.92
C GLY A 118 -17.34 8.94 -6.70
N GLU A 119 -16.95 9.27 -5.47
CA GLU A 119 -16.26 10.52 -5.14
C GLU A 119 -14.80 10.29 -4.76
N ILE A 120 -13.91 11.16 -5.24
CA ILE A 120 -12.49 11.16 -4.87
C ILE A 120 -12.34 11.85 -3.51
N LEU A 121 -11.98 11.06 -2.48
CA LEU A 121 -11.82 11.56 -1.11
C LEU A 121 -10.50 12.27 -0.86
N ASN A 122 -9.44 11.94 -1.60
CA ASN A 122 -8.15 12.59 -1.50
C ASN A 122 -7.81 13.33 -2.79
N LYS A 123 -7.42 14.61 -2.67
CA LYS A 123 -6.91 15.39 -3.80
C LYS A 123 -5.42 15.59 -3.63
N THR A 124 -4.65 15.35 -4.69
CA THR A 124 -3.25 15.75 -4.80
C THR A 124 -3.17 17.08 -5.54
N GLY A 125 -2.13 17.88 -5.29
CA GLY A 125 -1.97 19.22 -5.90
C GLY A 125 -1.65 19.23 -7.40
N LYS A 126 -1.81 18.10 -8.08
CA LYS A 126 -1.60 17.95 -9.52
C LYS A 126 -2.78 17.21 -10.14
N THR A 127 -2.96 17.39 -11.44
CA THR A 127 -3.88 16.57 -12.23
C THR A 127 -3.51 15.09 -12.05
N MET A 128 -4.50 14.28 -11.77
CA MET A 128 -4.31 12.82 -11.72
C MET A 128 -3.77 12.33 -13.06
N ARG A 129 -2.83 11.41 -12.99
CA ARG A 129 -2.30 10.73 -14.17
C ARG A 129 -3.15 9.49 -14.44
N ASP A 130 -3.13 9.04 -15.71
CA ASP A 130 -3.66 7.74 -16.06
C ASP A 130 -2.90 6.65 -15.29
N ILE A 131 -3.62 5.64 -14.84
CA ILE A 131 -3.10 4.49 -14.09
C ILE A 131 -3.49 3.21 -14.81
N THR A 132 -2.67 2.18 -14.66
CA THR A 132 -2.86 0.90 -15.36
C THR A 132 -3.80 -0.05 -14.62
N SER A 133 -3.96 0.14 -13.30
CA SER A 133 -4.75 -0.76 -12.45
C SER A 133 -5.30 -0.04 -11.25
N ILE A 134 -6.36 -0.58 -10.70
CA ILE A 134 -6.99 -0.16 -9.44
C ILE A 134 -7.19 -1.37 -8.54
N ILE A 135 -7.24 -1.14 -7.24
CA ILE A 135 -7.68 -2.12 -6.26
C ILE A 135 -9.09 -1.73 -5.83
N GLY A 136 -10.05 -2.61 -6.08
CA GLY A 136 -11.46 -2.41 -5.74
C GLY A 136 -11.89 -3.31 -4.61
N PHE A 137 -12.74 -2.78 -3.73
CA PHE A 137 -13.41 -3.53 -2.68
C PHE A 137 -14.92 -3.37 -2.89
N GLY A 138 -15.64 -4.47 -2.98
CA GLY A 138 -17.08 -4.47 -3.23
C GLY A 138 -17.69 -5.84 -3.01
N GLN A 139 -19.01 -5.90 -3.07
CA GLN A 139 -19.74 -7.16 -3.14
C GLN A 139 -19.84 -7.56 -4.62
N TYR A 140 -19.56 -8.83 -4.91
CA TYR A 140 -19.93 -9.44 -6.18
C TYR A 140 -21.38 -9.94 -6.05
N GLU A 141 -22.24 -9.49 -6.94
CA GLU A 141 -23.59 -10.06 -7.11
C GLU A 141 -23.51 -11.32 -7.94
#